data_939c42b32ee3f16191a1780161c79d08
#
_entry.id   939c42b32ee3f16191a1780161c79d08
#
_cell.length_a   1.000
_cell.length_b   1.000
_cell.length_c   1.000
_cell.angle_alpha   90.00
_cell.angle_beta   90.00
_cell.angle_gamma   90.00
#
_symmetry.space_group_name_H-M   'P 1'
#
loop_
_entity.id
_entity.type
_entity.pdbx_description
1 polymer ?
#
loop_
_entity_poly.entity_id
_entity_poly.type
_entity_poly.pdbx_seq_one_letter_code
_entity_poly.pdbx_strand_id
1 'polypeptide(L)'
;MLHDAIAFWPAALQSAPGPLTLEWALLLALAALAGHLVQRFTGLPKILGYAVFGTAVGLAGFAGGAWPLHGVGLYLLELGIAVVLFEAGARLSLRWFRHNPMVLVQSLVEALLTFFAAYLLLRALELDVPVARALAVVSVAASPAVLMRVVSDLRASGPVTDRAIALATLNTLYALTAGTAMLRSIDRGDTTMLASLASSAAVLGVSLLVGALLAALLVGAFKLLHPTSQDTAIVILALIGACTAVTTPLGGSAPLATLLAGIVLKQLQPRPWVWPRQLGTAAAMLNVLMFVLVSLMAAQADWHGAITWAALALVAARMAAKLLSLLLTGPASGLSLRQSLWVGVALVPMSSVALLLTSQFVAASHS
;
A
#
# COMPACT_ATOMS: atom_id res chain seq x y z
N MET A 1 26.71 -32.53 -2.54
CA MET A 1 27.30 -32.02 -3.81
C MET A 1 27.04 -30.54 -4.06
N LEU A 2 25.83 -29.98 -4.04
CA LEU A 2 25.63 -28.52 -4.18
C LEU A 2 26.10 -27.74 -2.95
N HIS A 3 25.97 -28.29 -1.76
CA HIS A 3 26.42 -27.68 -0.50
C HIS A 3 27.96 -27.57 -0.40
N ASP A 4 28.67 -28.53 -0.95
CA ASP A 4 30.13 -28.57 -0.92
C ASP A 4 30.76 -27.64 -1.96
N ALA A 5 30.06 -27.38 -3.07
CA ALA A 5 30.49 -26.41 -4.08
C ALA A 5 30.42 -24.96 -3.58
N ILE A 6 29.48 -24.65 -2.67
CA ILE A 6 29.30 -23.30 -2.10
C ILE A 6 30.39 -23.02 -1.02
N ALA A 7 30.89 -24.04 -0.34
CA ALA A 7 31.95 -23.90 0.65
C ALA A 7 33.31 -23.40 0.09
N PHE A 8 33.49 -23.49 -1.23
CA PHE A 8 34.71 -23.04 -1.90
C PHE A 8 34.79 -21.51 -2.15
N TRP A 9 33.65 -20.80 -1.96
CA TRP A 9 33.62 -19.35 -2.16
C TRP A 9 34.02 -18.62 -0.90
N PRO A 10 34.84 -17.55 -1.00
CA PRO A 10 35.18 -16.71 0.15
C PRO A 10 33.89 -16.25 0.86
N ALA A 11 33.89 -16.20 2.17
CA ALA A 11 32.70 -15.81 2.98
C ALA A 11 32.07 -14.46 2.54
N ALA A 12 32.88 -13.58 1.95
CA ALA A 12 32.43 -12.31 1.38
C ALA A 12 31.56 -12.45 0.11
N LEU A 13 31.62 -13.61 -0.56
CA LEU A 13 30.84 -13.91 -1.77
C LEU A 13 29.68 -14.88 -1.49
N GLN A 14 29.58 -15.37 -0.25
CA GLN A 14 28.42 -16.15 0.16
C GLN A 14 27.25 -15.16 0.33
N SER A 15 26.19 -15.37 -0.47
CA SER A 15 24.99 -14.55 -0.35
C SER A 15 24.44 -14.65 1.06
N ALA A 16 24.28 -13.51 1.73
CA ALA A 16 23.57 -13.48 3.00
C ALA A 16 22.18 -14.10 2.82
N PRO A 17 21.68 -14.89 3.79
CA PRO A 17 20.33 -15.41 3.73
C PRO A 17 19.36 -14.22 3.66
N GLY A 18 18.57 -14.16 2.57
CA GLY A 18 17.66 -13.05 2.34
C GLY A 18 16.94 -13.12 0.98
N PRO A 19 16.10 -12.14 0.65
CA PRO A 19 15.27 -12.14 -0.56
C PRO A 19 16.05 -12.07 -1.88
N LEU A 20 17.38 -11.94 -1.86
CA LEU A 20 18.25 -11.95 -3.04
C LEU A 20 18.82 -13.33 -3.35
N THR A 21 18.30 -14.40 -2.77
CA THR A 21 18.70 -15.78 -3.06
C THR A 21 18.11 -16.27 -4.38
N LEU A 22 18.68 -17.36 -4.91
CA LEU A 22 18.16 -18.04 -6.11
C LEU A 22 16.68 -18.42 -5.95
N GLU A 23 16.27 -18.81 -4.75
CA GLU A 23 14.89 -19.17 -4.42
C GLU A 23 13.93 -18.00 -4.66
N TRP A 24 14.26 -16.80 -4.20
CA TRP A 24 13.46 -15.60 -4.42
C TRP A 24 13.42 -15.18 -5.89
N ALA A 25 14.53 -15.33 -6.61
CA ALA A 25 14.57 -15.03 -8.05
C ALA A 25 13.65 -15.98 -8.83
N LEU A 26 13.70 -17.29 -8.54
CA LEU A 26 12.83 -18.28 -9.14
C LEU A 26 11.36 -18.06 -8.76
N LEU A 27 11.09 -17.74 -7.50
CA LEU A 27 9.75 -17.47 -6.99
C LEU A 27 9.12 -16.28 -7.72
N LEU A 28 9.85 -15.19 -7.91
CA LEU A 28 9.38 -14.03 -8.67
C LEU A 28 9.13 -14.35 -10.15
N ALA A 29 10.04 -15.11 -10.78
CA ALA A 29 9.89 -15.52 -12.17
C ALA A 29 8.63 -16.40 -12.36
N LEU A 30 8.45 -17.39 -11.50
CA LEU A 30 7.30 -18.29 -11.54
C LEU A 30 5.99 -17.56 -11.20
N ALA A 31 6.01 -16.64 -10.25
CA ALA A 31 4.85 -15.79 -9.94
C ALA A 31 4.45 -14.92 -11.14
N ALA A 32 5.43 -14.30 -11.81
CA ALA A 32 5.17 -13.50 -12.99
C ALA A 32 4.56 -14.34 -14.12
N LEU A 33 5.06 -15.58 -14.30
CA LEU A 33 4.50 -16.55 -15.25
C LEU A 33 3.08 -16.96 -14.85
N ALA A 34 2.83 -17.30 -13.59
CA ALA A 34 1.50 -17.65 -13.10
C ALA A 34 0.48 -16.52 -13.33
N GLY A 35 0.86 -15.26 -13.04
CA GLY A 35 0.03 -14.12 -13.35
C GLY A 35 -0.29 -13.97 -14.83
N HIS A 36 0.70 -14.20 -15.70
CA HIS A 36 0.49 -14.18 -17.16
C HIS A 36 -0.47 -15.30 -17.61
N LEU A 37 -0.28 -16.51 -17.10
CA LEU A 37 -1.13 -17.66 -17.45
C LEU A 37 -2.58 -17.44 -16.98
N VAL A 38 -2.79 -16.95 -15.75
CA VAL A 38 -4.13 -16.62 -15.24
C VAL A 38 -4.80 -15.60 -16.16
N GLN A 39 -4.13 -14.51 -16.50
CA GLN A 39 -4.71 -13.50 -17.39
C GLN A 39 -5.02 -14.07 -18.78
N ARG A 40 -4.13 -14.88 -19.34
CA ARG A 40 -4.29 -15.46 -20.67
C ARG A 40 -5.45 -16.45 -20.77
N PHE A 41 -5.61 -17.31 -19.76
CA PHE A 41 -6.61 -18.40 -19.82
C PHE A 41 -7.96 -18.02 -19.23
N THR A 42 -7.99 -17.12 -18.24
CA THR A 42 -9.23 -16.76 -17.54
C THR A 42 -9.71 -15.33 -17.85
N GLY A 43 -8.87 -14.48 -18.43
CA GLY A 43 -9.14 -13.04 -18.59
C GLY A 43 -9.10 -12.23 -17.30
N LEU A 44 -8.81 -12.88 -16.17
CA LEU A 44 -8.73 -12.21 -14.86
C LEU A 44 -7.41 -11.41 -14.71
N PRO A 45 -7.37 -10.39 -13.84
CA PRO A 45 -6.16 -9.62 -13.59
C PRO A 45 -4.99 -10.47 -13.10
N LYS A 46 -3.76 -10.15 -13.53
CA LYS A 46 -2.52 -10.88 -13.18
C LYS A 46 -2.29 -11.02 -11.68
N ILE A 47 -2.77 -10.06 -10.90
CA ILE A 47 -2.67 -10.05 -9.43
C ILE A 47 -3.20 -11.34 -8.82
N LEU A 48 -4.29 -11.88 -9.34
CA LEU A 48 -4.85 -13.15 -8.85
C LEU A 48 -3.87 -14.30 -9.02
N GLY A 49 -3.16 -14.33 -10.16
CA GLY A 49 -2.13 -15.35 -10.39
C GLY A 49 -0.94 -15.22 -9.42
N TYR A 50 -0.52 -14.00 -9.11
CA TYR A 50 0.52 -13.75 -8.11
C TYR A 50 0.09 -14.22 -6.72
N ALA A 51 -1.15 -13.89 -6.33
CA ALA A 51 -1.71 -14.28 -5.04
C ALA A 51 -1.87 -15.80 -4.92
N VAL A 52 -2.44 -16.47 -5.91
CA VAL A 52 -2.60 -17.93 -5.92
C VAL A 52 -1.24 -18.62 -5.84
N PHE A 53 -0.25 -18.16 -6.62
CA PHE A 53 1.10 -18.73 -6.60
C PHE A 53 1.77 -18.52 -5.23
N GLY A 54 1.73 -17.30 -4.67
CA GLY A 54 2.28 -17.00 -3.35
C GLY A 54 1.64 -17.84 -2.25
N THR A 55 0.31 -18.03 -2.29
CA THR A 55 -0.41 -18.90 -1.37
C THR A 55 0.04 -20.37 -1.51
N ALA A 56 0.16 -20.88 -2.72
CA ALA A 56 0.59 -22.26 -2.97
C ALA A 56 2.01 -22.51 -2.42
N VAL A 57 2.92 -21.58 -2.65
CA VAL A 57 4.30 -21.64 -2.15
C VAL A 57 4.35 -21.53 -0.61
N GLY A 58 3.51 -20.68 -0.02
CA GLY A 58 3.37 -20.56 1.44
C GLY A 58 2.87 -21.87 2.09
N LEU A 59 1.85 -22.49 1.51
CA LEU A 59 1.33 -23.78 1.95
C LEU A 59 2.35 -24.94 1.76
N ALA A 60 3.23 -24.83 0.76
CA ALA A 60 4.33 -25.77 0.55
C ALA A 60 5.47 -25.64 1.59
N GLY A 61 5.37 -24.70 2.53
CA GLY A 61 6.35 -24.54 3.61
C GLY A 61 7.59 -23.74 3.24
N PHE A 62 7.52 -22.87 2.25
CA PHE A 62 8.64 -21.99 1.90
C PHE A 62 8.98 -21.05 3.06
N ALA A 63 10.16 -21.24 3.67
CA ALA A 63 10.58 -20.55 4.89
C ALA A 63 11.13 -19.13 4.67
N GLY A 64 11.08 -18.59 3.44
CA GLY A 64 11.72 -17.31 3.09
C GLY A 64 11.05 -16.04 3.63
N GLY A 65 9.93 -16.15 4.32
CA GLY A 65 9.14 -15.02 4.83
C GLY A 65 9.05 -15.00 6.35
N ALA A 66 10.17 -14.78 7.06
CA ALA A 66 10.09 -14.56 8.49
C ALA A 66 9.28 -13.29 8.79
N TRP A 67 8.29 -13.40 9.67
CA TRP A 67 7.48 -12.29 10.15
C TRP A 67 7.91 -11.92 11.58
N PRO A 68 8.04 -10.63 11.94
CA PRO A 68 7.94 -9.44 11.08
C PRO A 68 9.12 -9.29 10.10
N LEU A 69 8.88 -8.62 8.97
CA LEU A 69 9.91 -8.37 7.96
C LEU A 69 11.00 -7.44 8.51
N HIS A 70 12.26 -7.79 8.27
CA HIS A 70 13.42 -7.02 8.70
C HIS A 70 14.40 -6.76 7.55
N GLY A 71 15.27 -5.76 7.73
CA GLY A 71 16.39 -5.49 6.83
C GLY A 71 15.97 -5.19 5.39
N VAL A 72 16.63 -5.85 4.44
CA VAL A 72 16.46 -5.62 2.99
C VAL A 72 15.03 -5.93 2.52
N GLY A 73 14.38 -6.96 3.09
CA GLY A 73 13.00 -7.33 2.72
C GLY A 73 12.00 -6.23 3.08
N LEU A 74 12.12 -5.65 4.27
CA LEU A 74 11.30 -4.53 4.70
C LEU A 74 11.54 -3.30 3.83
N TYR A 75 12.81 -2.97 3.55
CA TYR A 75 13.17 -1.85 2.69
C TYR A 75 12.60 -1.99 1.27
N LEU A 76 12.68 -3.17 0.66
CA LEU A 76 12.11 -3.42 -0.67
C LEU A 76 10.57 -3.32 -0.66
N LEU A 77 9.93 -3.77 0.40
CA LEU A 77 8.48 -3.60 0.58
C LEU A 77 8.13 -2.10 0.69
N GLU A 78 8.82 -1.35 1.54
CA GLU A 78 8.61 0.08 1.69
C GLU A 78 8.86 0.85 0.39
N LEU A 79 9.94 0.54 -0.32
CA LEU A 79 10.24 1.13 -1.62
C LEU A 79 9.16 0.82 -2.65
N GLY A 80 8.69 -0.43 -2.69
CA GLY A 80 7.60 -0.83 -3.58
C GLY A 80 6.31 -0.07 -3.30
N ILE A 81 5.95 0.04 -2.04
CA ILE A 81 4.80 0.83 -1.59
C ILE A 81 4.99 2.30 -1.95
N ALA A 82 6.17 2.86 -1.70
CA ALA A 82 6.51 4.25 -1.97
C ALA A 82 6.36 4.60 -3.46
N VAL A 83 6.90 3.77 -4.36
CA VAL A 83 6.78 3.96 -5.82
C VAL A 83 5.32 3.94 -6.27
N VAL A 84 4.55 2.97 -5.79
CA VAL A 84 3.13 2.85 -6.15
C VAL A 84 2.30 4.00 -5.59
N LEU A 85 2.57 4.43 -4.37
CA LEU A 85 1.85 5.56 -3.76
C LEU A 85 2.23 6.90 -4.40
N PHE A 86 3.50 7.06 -4.81
CA PHE A 86 3.91 8.21 -5.62
C PHE A 86 3.12 8.27 -6.94
N GLU A 87 2.99 7.13 -7.64
CA GLU A 87 2.17 7.05 -8.86
C GLU A 87 0.70 7.36 -8.58
N ALA A 88 0.12 6.80 -7.52
CA ALA A 88 -1.26 7.07 -7.11
C ALA A 88 -1.48 8.56 -6.80
N GLY A 89 -0.56 9.17 -6.06
CA GLY A 89 -0.57 10.60 -5.76
C GLY A 89 -0.49 11.47 -7.02
N ALA A 90 0.36 11.10 -7.98
CA ALA A 90 0.53 11.82 -9.25
C ALA A 90 -0.72 11.76 -10.17
N ARG A 91 -1.68 10.89 -9.88
CA ARG A 91 -2.99 10.85 -10.55
C ARG A 91 -4.03 11.76 -9.91
N LEU A 92 -3.80 12.21 -8.65
CA LEU A 92 -4.74 13.06 -7.93
C LEU A 92 -4.58 14.54 -8.29
N SER A 93 -5.60 15.12 -8.88
CA SER A 93 -5.66 16.56 -9.17
C SER A 93 -6.50 17.27 -8.11
N LEU A 94 -5.88 18.19 -7.34
CA LEU A 94 -6.61 19.01 -6.36
C LEU A 94 -7.69 19.87 -7.05
N ARG A 95 -7.48 20.25 -8.30
CA ARG A 95 -8.48 20.97 -9.09
C ARG A 95 -9.74 20.13 -9.29
N TRP A 96 -9.60 18.83 -9.50
CA TRP A 96 -10.72 17.91 -9.62
C TRP A 96 -11.57 17.85 -8.33
N PHE A 97 -10.93 17.82 -7.16
CA PHE A 97 -11.62 17.84 -5.86
C PHE A 97 -12.37 19.16 -5.60
N ARG A 98 -11.82 20.29 -6.07
CA ARG A 98 -12.52 21.59 -5.98
C ARG A 98 -13.83 21.60 -6.77
N HIS A 99 -13.92 20.86 -7.87
CA HIS A 99 -15.13 20.72 -8.67
C HIS A 99 -16.04 19.58 -8.15
N ASN A 100 -15.51 18.68 -7.34
CA ASN A 100 -16.23 17.53 -6.79
C ASN A 100 -16.03 17.43 -5.27
N PRO A 101 -16.42 18.43 -4.48
CA PRO A 101 -16.15 18.46 -3.03
C PRO A 101 -16.81 17.30 -2.28
N MET A 102 -17.95 16.80 -2.78
CA MET A 102 -18.64 15.65 -2.19
C MET A 102 -17.82 14.37 -2.19
N VAL A 103 -16.78 14.25 -3.04
CA VAL A 103 -15.87 13.10 -3.01
C VAL A 103 -15.04 13.10 -1.73
N LEU A 104 -14.62 14.26 -1.22
CA LEU A 104 -13.92 14.37 0.07
C LEU A 104 -14.83 13.98 1.23
N VAL A 105 -16.08 14.45 1.23
CA VAL A 105 -17.08 14.04 2.23
C VAL A 105 -17.32 12.53 2.16
N GLN A 106 -17.46 11.99 0.96
CA GLN A 106 -17.65 10.56 0.71
C GLN A 106 -16.49 9.75 1.24
N SER A 107 -15.23 10.18 0.99
CA SER A 107 -14.04 9.49 1.48
C SER A 107 -13.94 9.51 3.01
N LEU A 108 -14.29 10.64 3.64
CA LEU A 108 -14.26 10.77 5.08
C LEU A 108 -15.34 9.91 5.76
N VAL A 109 -16.57 9.96 5.25
CA VAL A 109 -17.68 9.13 5.75
C VAL A 109 -17.35 7.64 5.62
N GLU A 110 -16.78 7.24 4.46
CA GLU A 110 -16.37 5.86 4.23
C GLU A 110 -15.26 5.42 5.19
N ALA A 111 -14.22 6.24 5.37
CA ALA A 111 -13.13 5.95 6.29
C ALA A 111 -13.60 5.84 7.74
N LEU A 112 -14.44 6.78 8.21
CA LEU A 112 -15.00 6.77 9.55
C LEU A 112 -15.91 5.56 9.78
N LEU A 113 -16.82 5.28 8.85
CA LEU A 113 -17.74 4.14 8.97
C LEU A 113 -16.96 2.83 9.01
N THR A 114 -15.94 2.68 8.17
CA THR A 114 -15.07 1.49 8.16
C THR A 114 -14.30 1.37 9.47
N PHE A 115 -13.73 2.46 9.98
CA PHE A 115 -13.03 2.48 11.26
C PHE A 115 -13.94 2.07 12.42
N PHE A 116 -15.12 2.69 12.55
CA PHE A 116 -16.03 2.39 13.65
C PHE A 116 -16.63 0.99 13.55
N ALA A 117 -16.97 0.52 12.35
CA ALA A 117 -17.45 -0.85 12.15
C ALA A 117 -16.40 -1.88 12.56
N ALA A 118 -15.16 -1.70 12.13
CA ALA A 118 -14.06 -2.58 12.52
C ALA A 118 -13.77 -2.49 14.03
N TYR A 119 -13.70 -1.28 14.59
CA TYR A 119 -13.44 -1.07 16.02
C TYR A 119 -14.50 -1.70 16.91
N LEU A 120 -15.78 -1.46 16.64
CA LEU A 120 -16.89 -2.01 17.42
C LEU A 120 -16.92 -3.53 17.33
N LEU A 121 -16.69 -4.09 16.14
CA LEU A 121 -16.60 -5.55 15.98
C LEU A 121 -15.46 -6.14 16.81
N LEU A 122 -14.26 -5.57 16.72
CA LEU A 122 -13.09 -6.07 17.44
C LEU A 122 -13.27 -5.94 18.96
N ARG A 123 -13.93 -4.88 19.44
CA ARG A 123 -14.30 -4.74 20.84
C ARG A 123 -15.39 -5.73 21.27
N ALA A 124 -16.34 -6.05 20.40
CA ALA A 124 -17.33 -7.10 20.65
C ALA A 124 -16.70 -8.51 20.70
N LEU A 125 -15.56 -8.71 20.05
CA LEU A 125 -14.73 -9.91 20.11
C LEU A 125 -13.72 -9.87 21.28
N GLU A 126 -13.89 -8.94 22.22
CA GLU A 126 -13.11 -8.79 23.46
C GLU A 126 -11.60 -8.48 23.25
N LEU A 127 -11.20 -8.01 22.07
CA LEU A 127 -9.82 -7.57 21.86
C LEU A 127 -9.53 -6.29 22.68
N ASP A 128 -8.30 -6.17 23.16
CA ASP A 128 -7.82 -4.99 23.89
C ASP A 128 -7.98 -3.69 23.08
N VAL A 129 -8.26 -2.60 23.79
CA VAL A 129 -8.50 -1.27 23.16
C VAL A 129 -7.38 -0.84 22.22
N PRO A 130 -6.07 -0.92 22.57
CA PRO A 130 -4.99 -0.56 21.68
C PRO A 130 -4.96 -1.40 20.40
N VAL A 131 -5.11 -2.72 20.54
CA VAL A 131 -5.12 -3.66 19.42
C VAL A 131 -6.32 -3.41 18.51
N ALA A 132 -7.51 -3.27 19.10
CA ALA A 132 -8.73 -2.97 18.33
C ALA A 132 -8.63 -1.65 17.56
N ARG A 133 -8.03 -0.60 18.16
CA ARG A 133 -7.77 0.69 17.48
C ARG A 133 -6.79 0.54 16.32
N ALA A 134 -5.67 -0.16 16.53
CA ALA A 134 -4.66 -0.39 15.51
C ALA A 134 -5.25 -1.12 14.29
N LEU A 135 -5.94 -2.24 14.53
CA LEU A 135 -6.57 -3.02 13.47
C LEU A 135 -7.70 -2.26 12.78
N ALA A 136 -8.45 -1.41 13.50
CA ALA A 136 -9.48 -0.57 12.92
C ALA A 136 -8.89 0.49 11.98
N VAL A 137 -7.78 1.15 12.36
CA VAL A 137 -7.04 2.10 11.50
C VAL A 137 -6.51 1.39 10.26
N VAL A 138 -5.89 0.22 10.42
CA VAL A 138 -5.40 -0.60 9.30
C VAL A 138 -6.54 -0.98 8.36
N SER A 139 -7.73 -1.26 8.89
CA SER A 139 -8.92 -1.65 8.11
C SER A 139 -9.44 -0.53 7.20
N VAL A 140 -9.13 0.74 7.47
CA VAL A 140 -9.50 1.87 6.59
C VAL A 140 -8.76 1.79 5.26
N ALA A 141 -7.50 1.32 5.24
CA ALA A 141 -6.67 1.30 4.05
C ALA A 141 -7.33 0.52 2.89
N ALA A 142 -7.54 1.18 1.77
CA ALA A 142 -7.87 0.55 0.49
C ALA A 142 -6.63 0.52 -0.40
N SER A 143 -6.63 -0.29 -1.46
CA SER A 143 -5.42 -0.47 -2.28
C SER A 143 -5.49 0.28 -3.60
N PRO A 144 -4.87 1.46 -3.74
CA PRO A 144 -4.73 2.09 -5.03
C PRO A 144 -3.86 1.25 -5.98
N ALA A 145 -2.87 0.50 -5.45
CA ALA A 145 -2.01 -0.40 -6.22
C ALA A 145 -2.81 -1.47 -6.96
N VAL A 146 -3.68 -2.19 -6.24
CA VAL A 146 -4.57 -3.20 -6.82
C VAL A 146 -5.46 -2.58 -7.89
N LEU A 147 -6.10 -1.46 -7.57
CA LEU A 147 -7.00 -0.77 -8.49
C LEU A 147 -6.28 -0.33 -9.76
N MET A 148 -5.15 0.35 -9.65
CA MET A 148 -4.38 0.79 -10.81
C MET A 148 -3.93 -0.38 -11.69
N ARG A 149 -3.56 -1.49 -11.06
CA ARG A 149 -3.16 -2.68 -11.80
C ARG A 149 -4.33 -3.35 -12.52
N VAL A 150 -5.47 -3.52 -11.84
CA VAL A 150 -6.70 -4.06 -12.44
C VAL A 150 -7.18 -3.17 -13.58
N VAL A 151 -7.22 -1.87 -13.37
CA VAL A 151 -7.58 -0.86 -14.37
C VAL A 151 -6.68 -0.95 -15.61
N SER A 152 -5.37 -1.10 -15.41
CA SER A 152 -4.40 -1.27 -16.49
C SER A 152 -4.59 -2.60 -17.24
N ASP A 153 -4.74 -3.70 -16.51
CA ASP A 153 -4.89 -5.03 -17.10
C ASP A 153 -6.21 -5.17 -17.90
N LEU A 154 -7.29 -4.53 -17.42
CA LEU A 154 -8.61 -4.53 -18.06
C LEU A 154 -8.83 -3.35 -19.01
N ARG A 155 -7.88 -2.44 -19.12
CA ARG A 155 -7.98 -1.17 -19.88
C ARG A 155 -9.25 -0.38 -19.52
N ALA A 156 -9.64 -0.43 -18.24
CA ALA A 156 -10.81 0.27 -17.77
C ALA A 156 -10.54 1.78 -17.67
N SER A 157 -11.54 2.60 -17.99
CA SER A 157 -11.47 4.05 -17.90
C SER A 157 -12.84 4.63 -17.57
N GLY A 158 -12.86 5.87 -17.08
CA GLY A 158 -14.09 6.61 -16.85
C GLY A 158 -14.25 7.10 -15.42
N PRO A 159 -15.30 7.90 -15.16
CA PRO A 159 -15.46 8.64 -13.90
C PRO A 159 -15.62 7.74 -12.66
N VAL A 160 -16.16 6.53 -12.81
CA VAL A 160 -16.26 5.54 -11.72
C VAL A 160 -14.87 5.03 -11.34
N THR A 161 -14.03 4.71 -12.35
CA THR A 161 -12.66 4.25 -12.16
C THR A 161 -11.80 5.32 -11.48
N ASP A 162 -11.85 6.55 -11.99
CA ASP A 162 -11.07 7.68 -11.44
C ASP A 162 -11.47 7.97 -9.99
N ARG A 163 -12.78 7.89 -9.69
CA ARG A 163 -13.29 8.07 -8.33
C ARG A 163 -12.84 6.94 -7.40
N ALA A 164 -12.88 5.69 -7.84
CA ALA A 164 -12.43 4.55 -7.05
C ALA A 164 -10.94 4.68 -6.69
N ILE A 165 -10.08 5.06 -7.66
CA ILE A 165 -8.65 5.31 -7.42
C ILE A 165 -8.47 6.47 -6.43
N ALA A 166 -9.20 7.57 -6.59
CA ALA A 166 -9.11 8.72 -5.71
C ALA A 166 -9.50 8.37 -4.27
N LEU A 167 -10.62 7.67 -4.07
CA LEU A 167 -11.08 7.23 -2.75
C LEU A 167 -10.09 6.24 -2.10
N ALA A 168 -9.59 5.25 -2.86
CA ALA A 168 -8.58 4.32 -2.35
C ALA A 168 -7.29 5.03 -1.92
N THR A 169 -6.88 6.05 -2.66
CA THR A 169 -5.70 6.84 -2.34
C THR A 169 -5.90 7.69 -1.08
N LEU A 170 -7.08 8.32 -0.93
CA LEU A 170 -7.43 9.07 0.27
C LEU A 170 -7.52 8.16 1.52
N ASN A 171 -8.12 6.98 1.39
CA ASN A 171 -8.19 6.01 2.48
C ASN A 171 -6.81 5.55 2.92
N THR A 172 -5.90 5.36 1.97
CA THR A 172 -4.50 5.05 2.27
C THR A 172 -3.80 6.21 2.98
N LEU A 173 -4.06 7.45 2.58
CA LEU A 173 -3.55 8.65 3.25
C LEU A 173 -4.04 8.71 4.70
N TYR A 174 -5.34 8.48 4.95
CA TYR A 174 -5.90 8.47 6.30
C TYR A 174 -5.30 7.36 7.17
N ALA A 175 -5.20 6.14 6.64
CA ALA A 175 -4.63 5.01 7.35
C ALA A 175 -3.15 5.22 7.70
N LEU A 176 -2.35 5.75 6.77
CA LEU A 176 -0.94 6.08 7.01
C LEU A 176 -0.77 7.17 8.05
N THR A 177 -1.56 8.25 7.95
CA THR A 177 -1.47 9.37 8.91
C THR A 177 -1.86 8.90 10.31
N ALA A 178 -3.02 8.26 10.45
CA ALA A 178 -3.51 7.81 11.75
C ALA A 178 -2.66 6.65 12.32
N GLY A 179 -2.25 5.68 11.47
CA GLY A 179 -1.44 4.55 11.87
C GLY A 179 -0.05 4.95 12.36
N THR A 180 0.66 5.80 11.60
CA THR A 180 1.98 6.30 12.02
C THR A 180 1.88 7.20 13.26
N ALA A 181 0.83 8.00 13.37
CA ALA A 181 0.60 8.82 14.57
C ALA A 181 0.33 7.96 15.81
N MET A 182 -0.42 6.88 15.64
CA MET A 182 -0.70 5.95 16.73
C MET A 182 0.55 5.19 17.17
N LEU A 183 1.40 4.73 16.25
CA LEU A 183 2.70 4.12 16.57
C LEU A 183 3.54 5.05 17.44
N ARG A 184 3.62 6.33 17.06
CA ARG A 184 4.36 7.34 17.83
C ARG A 184 3.77 7.62 19.20
N SER A 185 2.45 7.57 19.36
CA SER A 185 1.81 7.75 20.66
C SER A 185 2.10 6.56 21.59
N ILE A 186 2.19 5.34 21.06
CA ILE A 186 2.61 4.16 21.81
C ILE A 186 4.05 4.32 22.30
N ASP A 187 4.98 4.69 21.43
CA ASP A 187 6.40 4.88 21.77
C ASP A 187 6.62 5.96 22.85
N ARG A 188 5.74 6.99 22.91
CA ARG A 188 5.83 8.08 23.87
C ARG A 188 5.05 7.84 25.17
N GLY A 189 4.25 6.78 25.24
CA GLY A 189 3.36 6.49 26.36
C GLY A 189 2.24 7.51 26.54
N ASP A 190 1.95 8.35 25.54
CA ASP A 190 0.98 9.45 25.63
C ASP A 190 -0.34 9.04 24.95
N THR A 191 -1.40 8.94 25.76
CA THR A 191 -2.71 8.42 25.34
C THR A 191 -3.77 9.50 25.19
N THR A 192 -3.43 10.78 25.36
CA THR A 192 -4.40 11.87 25.28
C THR A 192 -4.84 12.13 23.83
N MET A 193 -6.09 12.53 23.64
CA MET A 193 -6.64 12.85 22.32
C MET A 193 -5.87 14.02 21.67
N LEU A 194 -5.45 15.01 22.45
CA LEU A 194 -4.69 16.16 21.99
C LEU A 194 -3.31 15.73 21.47
N ALA A 195 -2.62 14.84 22.19
CA ALA A 195 -1.33 14.29 21.76
C ALA A 195 -1.46 13.47 20.47
N SER A 196 -2.53 12.69 20.33
CA SER A 196 -2.81 11.95 19.09
C SER A 196 -3.04 12.86 17.89
N LEU A 197 -3.77 13.96 18.06
CA LEU A 197 -3.97 14.98 17.02
C LEU A 197 -2.67 15.71 16.68
N ALA A 198 -1.90 16.11 17.70
CA ALA A 198 -0.59 16.75 17.50
C ALA A 198 0.39 15.81 16.77
N SER A 199 0.43 14.52 17.14
CA SER A 199 1.23 13.51 16.48
C SER A 199 0.80 13.30 15.02
N SER A 200 -0.50 13.27 14.75
CA SER A 200 -1.02 13.17 13.37
C SER A 200 -0.64 14.38 12.53
N ALA A 201 -0.75 15.59 13.09
CA ALA A 201 -0.35 16.81 12.42
C ALA A 201 1.16 16.87 12.17
N ALA A 202 1.98 16.40 13.11
CA ALA A 202 3.43 16.33 12.97
C ALA A 202 3.84 15.33 11.89
N VAL A 203 3.27 14.11 11.87
CA VAL A 203 3.52 13.10 10.83
C VAL A 203 3.14 13.63 9.45
N LEU A 204 1.96 14.23 9.34
CA LEU A 204 1.49 14.82 8.09
C LEU A 204 2.39 15.98 7.64
N GLY A 205 2.77 16.86 8.56
CA GLY A 205 3.63 18.02 8.30
C GLY A 205 5.02 17.62 7.81
N VAL A 206 5.70 16.70 8.52
CA VAL A 206 7.02 16.18 8.12
C VAL A 206 6.94 15.47 6.77
N SER A 207 5.95 14.59 6.61
CA SER A 207 5.78 13.86 5.34
C SER A 207 5.46 14.79 4.17
N LEU A 208 4.70 15.87 4.41
CA LEU A 208 4.41 16.88 3.39
C LEU A 208 5.67 17.68 3.02
N LEU A 209 6.47 18.09 4.00
CA LEU A 209 7.71 18.85 3.76
C LEU A 209 8.71 18.02 2.95
N VAL A 210 8.96 16.77 3.35
CA VAL A 210 9.86 15.87 2.62
C VAL A 210 9.30 15.53 1.23
N GLY A 211 7.98 15.29 1.15
CA GLY A 211 7.31 15.03 -0.12
C GLY A 211 7.33 16.23 -1.07
N ALA A 212 7.15 17.45 -0.57
CA ALA A 212 7.26 18.67 -1.36
C ALA A 212 8.70 18.90 -1.85
N LEU A 213 9.70 18.62 -1.02
CA LEU A 213 11.11 18.65 -1.43
C LEU A 213 11.38 17.64 -2.55
N LEU A 214 10.91 16.41 -2.41
CA LEU A 214 11.01 15.40 -3.47
C LEU A 214 10.36 15.89 -4.77
N ALA A 215 9.16 16.45 -4.71
CA ALA A 215 8.47 16.99 -5.88
C ALA A 215 9.26 18.13 -6.53
N ALA A 216 9.83 19.04 -5.73
CA ALA A 216 10.64 20.15 -6.22
C ALA A 216 11.92 19.65 -6.92
N LEU A 217 12.60 18.66 -6.35
CA LEU A 217 13.80 18.03 -6.95
C LEU A 217 13.44 17.34 -8.27
N LEU A 218 12.31 16.64 -8.35
CA LEU A 218 11.84 16.04 -9.59
C LEU A 218 11.49 17.07 -10.66
N VAL A 219 10.82 18.18 -10.30
CA VAL A 219 10.58 19.29 -11.23
C VAL A 219 11.88 19.87 -11.76
N GLY A 220 12.89 20.00 -10.89
CA GLY A 220 14.23 20.42 -11.30
C GLY A 220 14.88 19.42 -12.28
N ALA A 221 14.82 18.14 -11.95
CA ALA A 221 15.37 17.08 -12.81
C ALA A 221 14.70 17.03 -14.20
N PHE A 222 13.38 17.23 -14.27
CA PHE A 222 12.64 17.25 -15.54
C PHE A 222 12.94 18.45 -16.45
N LYS A 223 13.61 19.48 -15.93
CA LYS A 223 14.13 20.56 -16.77
C LYS A 223 15.44 20.19 -17.48
N LEU A 224 16.18 19.22 -16.90
CA LEU A 224 17.47 18.77 -17.40
C LEU A 224 17.37 17.46 -18.19
N LEU A 225 16.42 16.61 -17.83
CA LEU A 225 16.26 15.26 -18.37
C LEU A 225 15.00 15.15 -19.22
N HIS A 226 15.08 14.35 -20.27
CA HIS A 226 13.91 14.08 -21.09
C HIS A 226 12.93 13.17 -20.33
N PRO A 227 11.62 13.51 -20.24
CA PRO A 227 10.65 12.80 -19.38
C PRO A 227 10.53 11.29 -19.59
N THR A 228 10.84 10.79 -20.79
CA THR A 228 10.75 9.36 -21.15
C THR A 228 12.09 8.65 -21.16
N SER A 229 13.20 9.32 -20.78
CA SER A 229 14.53 8.70 -20.79
C SER A 229 14.70 7.69 -19.67
N GLN A 230 15.65 6.77 -19.86
CA GLN A 230 16.05 5.81 -18.83
C GLN A 230 16.65 6.53 -17.60
N ASP A 231 17.43 7.58 -17.83
CA ASP A 231 18.05 8.37 -16.76
C ASP A 231 16.99 9.00 -15.85
N THR A 232 15.89 9.48 -16.43
CA THR A 232 14.76 10.01 -15.65
C THR A 232 14.14 8.94 -14.74
N ALA A 233 13.99 7.71 -15.23
CA ALA A 233 13.48 6.60 -14.40
C ALA A 233 14.42 6.28 -13.23
N ILE A 234 15.74 6.27 -13.48
CA ILE A 234 16.76 6.05 -12.43
C ILE A 234 16.70 7.15 -11.39
N VAL A 235 16.65 8.42 -11.82
CA VAL A 235 16.58 9.58 -10.91
C VAL A 235 15.31 9.54 -10.07
N ILE A 236 14.17 9.21 -10.64
CA ILE A 236 12.91 9.08 -9.90
C ILE A 236 13.03 8.00 -8.82
N LEU A 237 13.49 6.80 -9.17
CA LEU A 237 13.65 5.69 -8.23
C LEU A 237 14.64 6.02 -7.12
N ALA A 238 15.79 6.62 -7.47
CA ALA A 238 16.81 7.01 -6.51
C ALA A 238 16.30 8.09 -5.54
N LEU A 239 15.58 9.10 -6.04
CA LEU A 239 14.99 10.14 -5.20
C LEU A 239 13.84 9.62 -4.32
N ILE A 240 13.02 8.69 -4.82
CA ILE A 240 12.02 8.01 -3.98
C ILE A 240 12.73 7.21 -2.89
N GLY A 241 13.78 6.45 -3.21
CA GLY A 241 14.59 5.72 -2.24
C GLY A 241 15.23 6.63 -1.19
N ALA A 242 15.78 7.77 -1.60
CA ALA A 242 16.31 8.77 -0.67
C ALA A 242 15.20 9.36 0.22
N CYS A 243 14.02 9.65 -0.34
CA CYS A 243 12.87 10.12 0.41
C CYS A 243 12.45 9.11 1.48
N THR A 244 12.39 7.81 1.16
CA THR A 244 12.05 6.76 2.15
C THR A 244 13.08 6.73 3.28
N ALA A 245 14.36 6.76 2.96
CA ALA A 245 15.44 6.71 3.93
C ALA A 245 15.47 7.93 4.89
N VAL A 246 15.11 9.12 4.41
CA VAL A 246 15.16 10.36 5.19
C VAL A 246 13.88 10.58 6.01
N THR A 247 12.71 10.18 5.50
CA THR A 247 11.43 10.53 6.13
C THR A 247 11.22 9.86 7.49
N THR A 248 11.57 8.57 7.60
CA THR A 248 11.35 7.79 8.84
C THR A 248 12.16 8.32 10.03
N PRO A 249 13.48 8.60 9.93
CA PRO A 249 14.25 9.20 11.01
C PRO A 249 13.75 10.60 11.43
N LEU A 250 13.22 11.37 10.49
CA LEU A 250 12.63 12.70 10.79
C LEU A 250 11.26 12.57 11.46
N GLY A 251 10.76 11.36 11.53
CA GLY A 251 9.51 11.05 12.17
C GLY A 251 8.28 11.29 11.31
N GLY A 252 8.42 11.25 10.01
CA GLY A 252 7.33 11.14 9.04
C GLY A 252 6.99 9.68 8.74
N SER A 253 6.11 9.50 7.76
CA SER A 253 5.81 8.22 7.13
C SER A 253 6.34 8.24 5.69
N ALA A 254 7.29 7.35 5.37
CA ALA A 254 7.92 7.30 4.06
C ALA A 254 6.88 7.07 2.93
N PRO A 255 5.94 6.12 3.05
CA PRO A 255 4.88 5.95 2.06
C PRO A 255 3.96 7.17 1.94
N LEU A 256 3.69 7.86 3.05
CA LEU A 256 2.87 9.08 3.05
C LEU A 256 3.61 10.23 2.35
N ALA A 257 4.91 10.39 2.60
CA ALA A 257 5.71 11.43 1.96
C ALA A 257 5.74 11.27 0.44
N THR A 258 5.92 10.03 -0.05
CA THR A 258 5.92 9.77 -1.50
C THR A 258 4.55 9.95 -2.14
N LEU A 259 3.47 9.56 -1.45
CA LEU A 259 2.09 9.86 -1.88
C LEU A 259 1.87 11.37 -2.03
N LEU A 260 2.24 12.14 -1.01
CA LEU A 260 2.12 13.61 -1.01
C LEU A 260 3.03 14.24 -2.06
N ALA A 261 4.24 13.71 -2.28
CA ALA A 261 5.11 14.13 -3.36
C ALA A 261 4.45 13.98 -4.73
N GLY A 262 3.79 12.86 -4.98
CA GLY A 262 3.03 12.65 -6.21
C GLY A 262 1.91 13.68 -6.38
N ILE A 263 1.14 13.95 -5.33
CA ILE A 263 0.08 14.96 -5.35
C ILE A 263 0.66 16.36 -5.64
N VAL A 264 1.72 16.75 -4.95
CA VAL A 264 2.38 18.05 -5.14
C VAL A 264 2.94 18.17 -6.56
N LEU A 265 3.63 17.14 -7.04
CA LEU A 265 4.16 17.10 -8.40
C LEU A 265 3.05 17.32 -9.45
N LYS A 266 1.89 16.70 -9.26
CA LYS A 266 0.74 16.88 -10.16
C LYS A 266 0.20 18.31 -10.16
N GLN A 267 0.30 19.04 -9.05
CA GLN A 267 -0.08 20.46 -8.98
C GLN A 267 0.96 21.36 -9.67
N LEU A 268 2.26 21.05 -9.51
CA LEU A 268 3.35 21.81 -10.13
C LEU A 268 3.43 21.56 -11.64
N GLN A 269 3.07 20.34 -12.08
CA GLN A 269 3.05 19.95 -13.49
C GLN A 269 1.68 19.37 -13.87
N PRO A 270 0.68 20.22 -14.20
CA PRO A 270 -0.68 19.77 -14.53
C PRO A 270 -0.79 18.97 -15.82
N ARG A 271 0.21 19.08 -16.72
CA ARG A 271 0.21 18.35 -17.99
C ARG A 271 0.19 16.85 -17.78
N PRO A 272 -0.42 16.07 -18.70
CA PRO A 272 -0.33 14.61 -18.66
C PRO A 272 1.14 14.21 -18.70
N TRP A 273 1.59 13.51 -17.69
CA TRP A 273 2.96 13.03 -17.62
C TRP A 273 3.01 11.58 -18.08
N VAL A 274 3.86 11.32 -19.06
CA VAL A 274 4.11 9.97 -19.56
C VAL A 274 5.17 9.33 -18.68
N TRP A 275 4.81 8.26 -18.00
CA TRP A 275 5.73 7.48 -17.16
C TRP A 275 6.82 6.84 -18.03
N PRO A 276 8.11 6.92 -17.64
CA PRO A 276 9.16 6.15 -18.28
C PRO A 276 8.80 4.65 -18.22
N ARG A 277 8.97 3.94 -19.33
CA ARG A 277 8.65 2.51 -19.41
C ARG A 277 9.41 1.68 -18.37
N GLN A 278 10.65 2.06 -18.11
CA GLN A 278 11.55 1.41 -17.16
C GLN A 278 11.01 1.52 -15.71
N LEU A 279 10.47 2.68 -15.34
CA LEU A 279 9.83 2.87 -14.04
C LEU A 279 8.61 1.97 -13.89
N GLY A 280 7.81 1.82 -14.96
CA GLY A 280 6.68 0.88 -14.99
C GLY A 280 7.12 -0.57 -14.81
N THR A 281 8.26 -0.97 -15.37
CA THR A 281 8.83 -2.32 -15.19
C THR A 281 9.31 -2.54 -13.76
N ALA A 282 10.03 -1.59 -13.17
CA ALA A 282 10.48 -1.65 -11.79
C ALA A 282 9.29 -1.70 -10.81
N ALA A 283 8.29 -0.84 -11.01
CA ALA A 283 7.05 -0.86 -10.24
C ALA A 283 6.30 -2.19 -10.38
N ALA A 284 6.27 -2.79 -11.58
CA ALA A 284 5.66 -4.09 -11.80
C ALA A 284 6.38 -5.21 -11.05
N MET A 285 7.71 -5.22 -11.05
CA MET A 285 8.52 -6.21 -10.29
C MET A 285 8.27 -6.09 -8.78
N LEU A 286 8.29 -4.87 -8.24
CA LEU A 286 7.99 -4.61 -6.84
C LEU A 286 6.54 -5.01 -6.48
N ASN A 287 5.58 -4.80 -7.38
CA ASN A 287 4.21 -5.26 -7.18
C ASN A 287 4.11 -6.79 -7.12
N VAL A 288 4.78 -7.52 -8.02
CA VAL A 288 4.81 -9.01 -7.97
C VAL A 288 5.36 -9.45 -6.62
N LEU A 289 6.50 -8.87 -6.20
CA LEU A 289 7.12 -9.17 -4.91
C LEU A 289 6.14 -8.94 -3.74
N MET A 290 5.47 -7.78 -3.70
CA MET A 290 4.51 -7.46 -2.65
C MET A 290 3.35 -8.46 -2.60
N PHE A 291 2.75 -8.80 -3.74
CA PHE A 291 1.61 -9.72 -3.76
C PHE A 291 2.01 -11.14 -3.37
N VAL A 292 3.18 -11.60 -3.80
CA VAL A 292 3.72 -12.90 -3.41
C VAL A 292 4.02 -12.94 -1.91
N LEU A 293 4.69 -11.91 -1.37
CA LEU A 293 4.98 -11.82 0.07
C LEU A 293 3.72 -11.83 0.92
N VAL A 294 2.75 -10.98 0.60
CA VAL A 294 1.48 -10.90 1.34
C VAL A 294 0.75 -12.23 1.31
N SER A 295 0.65 -12.86 0.15
CA SER A 295 -0.07 -14.13 -0.02
C SER A 295 0.65 -15.31 0.65
N LEU A 296 1.98 -15.32 0.60
CA LEU A 296 2.82 -16.31 1.29
C LEU A 296 2.64 -16.21 2.80
N MET A 297 2.70 -15.02 3.36
CA MET A 297 2.48 -14.77 4.80
C MET A 297 1.07 -15.14 5.23
N ALA A 298 0.07 -14.75 4.43
CA ALA A 298 -1.32 -15.11 4.70
C ALA A 298 -1.52 -16.63 4.71
N ALA A 299 -0.83 -17.37 3.82
CA ALA A 299 -0.93 -18.81 3.77
C ALA A 299 -0.26 -19.52 4.97
N GLN A 300 0.75 -18.89 5.58
CA GLN A 300 1.47 -19.42 6.75
C GLN A 300 0.84 -19.01 8.09
N ALA A 301 -0.15 -18.13 8.07
CA ALA A 301 -0.87 -17.74 9.27
C ALA A 301 -1.66 -18.92 9.84
N ASP A 302 -1.81 -18.94 11.16
CA ASP A 302 -2.62 -19.96 11.84
C ASP A 302 -4.12 -19.67 11.65
N TRP A 303 -4.72 -20.38 10.70
CA TRP A 303 -6.15 -20.27 10.36
C TRP A 303 -7.00 -21.24 11.17
N HIS A 304 -6.78 -21.36 12.49
CA HIS A 304 -7.55 -22.28 13.33
C HIS A 304 -8.41 -21.51 14.35
N GLY A 305 -9.60 -22.04 14.60
CA GLY A 305 -10.47 -21.61 15.69
C GLY A 305 -11.02 -20.18 15.57
N ALA A 306 -11.02 -19.46 16.70
CA ALA A 306 -11.63 -18.14 16.83
C ALA A 306 -10.98 -17.05 15.96
N ILE A 307 -9.67 -17.15 15.69
CA ILE A 307 -8.92 -16.17 14.88
C ILE A 307 -9.45 -16.14 13.45
N THR A 308 -9.72 -17.29 12.86
CA THR A 308 -10.29 -17.37 11.50
C THR A 308 -11.65 -16.68 11.41
N TRP A 309 -12.53 -16.97 12.37
CA TRP A 309 -13.85 -16.34 12.41
C TRP A 309 -13.77 -14.84 12.65
N ALA A 310 -12.87 -14.39 13.51
CA ALA A 310 -12.61 -12.97 13.75
C ALA A 310 -12.10 -12.27 12.48
N ALA A 311 -11.17 -12.88 11.75
CA ALA A 311 -10.65 -12.35 10.50
C ALA A 311 -11.75 -12.27 9.41
N LEU A 312 -12.55 -13.32 9.25
CA LEU A 312 -13.67 -13.34 8.31
C LEU A 312 -14.74 -12.30 8.67
N ALA A 313 -15.08 -12.18 9.95
CA ALA A 313 -16.01 -11.18 10.46
C ALA A 313 -15.49 -9.76 10.20
N LEU A 314 -14.19 -9.51 10.41
CA LEU A 314 -13.56 -8.21 10.13
C LEU A 314 -13.60 -7.87 8.64
N VAL A 315 -13.29 -8.83 7.76
CA VAL A 315 -13.39 -8.64 6.30
C VAL A 315 -14.84 -8.34 5.89
N ALA A 316 -15.81 -9.08 6.43
CA ALA A 316 -17.23 -8.87 6.14
C ALA A 316 -17.73 -7.50 6.64
N ALA A 317 -17.38 -7.12 7.88
CA ALA A 317 -17.75 -5.82 8.45
C ALA A 317 -17.13 -4.66 7.64
N ARG A 318 -15.86 -4.79 7.26
CA ARG A 318 -15.16 -3.83 6.43
C ARG A 318 -15.83 -3.70 5.05
N MET A 319 -16.17 -4.81 4.41
CA MET A 319 -16.86 -4.81 3.12
C MET A 319 -18.24 -4.15 3.23
N ALA A 320 -19.03 -4.53 4.25
CA ALA A 320 -20.33 -3.96 4.50
C ALA A 320 -20.25 -2.44 4.75
N ALA A 321 -19.30 -1.99 5.57
CA ALA A 321 -19.10 -0.57 5.86
C ALA A 321 -18.75 0.23 4.60
N LYS A 322 -17.85 -0.28 3.75
CA LYS A 322 -17.47 0.36 2.49
C LYS A 322 -18.66 0.43 1.51
N LEU A 323 -19.38 -0.64 1.34
CA LEU A 323 -20.57 -0.66 0.47
C LEU A 323 -21.66 0.29 0.99
N LEU A 324 -21.96 0.23 2.29
CA LEU A 324 -23.01 1.05 2.90
C LEU A 324 -22.67 2.54 2.81
N SER A 325 -21.44 2.94 3.12
CA SER A 325 -21.02 4.34 3.04
C SER A 325 -21.18 4.91 1.62
N LEU A 326 -20.78 4.11 0.61
CA LEU A 326 -20.87 4.52 -0.80
C LEU A 326 -22.34 4.56 -1.29
N LEU A 327 -23.19 3.65 -0.82
CA LEU A 327 -24.61 3.68 -1.11
C LEU A 327 -25.31 4.90 -0.50
N LEU A 328 -24.95 5.27 0.73
CA LEU A 328 -25.53 6.42 1.43
C LEU A 328 -25.07 7.76 0.83
N THR A 329 -23.78 7.88 0.48
CA THR A 329 -23.18 9.14 0.02
C THR A 329 -23.12 9.27 -1.50
N GLY A 330 -23.23 8.18 -2.23
CA GLY A 330 -23.11 8.14 -3.69
C GLY A 330 -24.13 9.00 -4.42
N PRO A 331 -25.43 8.90 -4.14
CA PRO A 331 -26.45 9.72 -4.79
C PRO A 331 -26.20 11.22 -4.61
N ALA A 332 -25.82 11.66 -3.39
CA ALA A 332 -25.49 13.05 -3.11
C ALA A 332 -24.22 13.53 -3.86
N SER A 333 -23.35 12.60 -4.28
CA SER A 333 -22.14 12.89 -5.07
C SER A 333 -22.33 12.70 -6.58
N GLY A 334 -23.58 12.49 -7.05
CA GLY A 334 -23.91 12.33 -8.47
C GLY A 334 -23.67 10.93 -9.03
N LEU A 335 -23.50 9.90 -8.18
CA LEU A 335 -23.42 8.51 -8.61
C LEU A 335 -24.81 7.85 -8.57
N SER A 336 -25.09 6.99 -9.54
CA SER A 336 -26.21 6.06 -9.43
C SER A 336 -25.91 4.99 -8.35
N LEU A 337 -26.97 4.35 -7.81
CA LEU A 337 -26.80 3.27 -6.82
C LEU A 337 -25.91 2.13 -7.36
N ARG A 338 -26.05 1.79 -8.63
CA ARG A 338 -25.22 0.78 -9.30
C ARG A 338 -23.76 1.20 -9.36
N GLN A 339 -23.47 2.46 -9.70
CA GLN A 339 -22.12 3.00 -9.71
C GLN A 339 -21.52 3.04 -8.30
N SER A 340 -22.31 3.42 -7.29
CA SER A 340 -21.90 3.42 -5.88
C SER A 340 -21.51 2.01 -5.42
N LEU A 341 -22.27 0.98 -5.78
CA LEU A 341 -21.91 -0.41 -5.52
C LEU A 341 -20.57 -0.80 -6.17
N TRP A 342 -20.37 -0.46 -7.46
CA TRP A 342 -19.12 -0.77 -8.14
C TRP A 342 -17.91 -0.09 -7.50
N VAL A 343 -18.05 1.18 -7.12
CA VAL A 343 -17.00 1.90 -6.40
C VAL A 343 -16.75 1.23 -5.04
N GLY A 344 -17.80 0.87 -4.30
CA GLY A 344 -17.68 0.18 -3.01
C GLY A 344 -16.94 -1.15 -3.12
N VAL A 345 -17.31 -1.99 -4.09
CA VAL A 345 -16.60 -3.26 -4.37
C VAL A 345 -15.15 -3.01 -4.74
N ALA A 346 -14.86 -1.98 -5.53
CA ALA A 346 -13.50 -1.63 -5.92
C ALA A 346 -12.61 -1.20 -4.72
N LEU A 347 -13.21 -0.71 -3.62
CA LEU A 347 -12.49 -0.34 -2.40
C LEU A 347 -12.25 -1.51 -1.43
N VAL A 348 -12.83 -2.68 -1.68
CA VAL A 348 -12.67 -3.87 -0.81
C VAL A 348 -11.22 -4.37 -0.72
N PRO A 349 -10.40 -4.41 -1.79
CA PRO A 349 -9.03 -4.88 -1.69
C PRO A 349 -8.23 -4.08 -0.66
N MET A 350 -7.54 -4.81 0.23
CA MET A 350 -6.70 -4.21 1.26
C MET A 350 -5.36 -3.78 0.69
N SER A 351 -4.83 -2.69 1.19
CA SER A 351 -3.53 -2.16 0.75
C SER A 351 -2.38 -2.95 1.36
N SER A 352 -1.26 -3.07 0.63
CA SER A 352 0.04 -3.50 1.18
C SER A 352 0.54 -2.61 2.33
N VAL A 353 0.04 -1.37 2.41
CA VAL A 353 0.22 -0.48 3.57
C VAL A 353 -0.32 -1.09 4.86
N ALA A 354 -1.38 -1.88 4.79
CA ALA A 354 -1.91 -2.59 5.95
C ALA A 354 -0.88 -3.57 6.52
N LEU A 355 -0.19 -4.32 5.66
CA LEU A 355 0.89 -5.21 6.07
C LEU A 355 2.05 -4.44 6.72
N LEU A 356 2.45 -3.31 6.12
CA LEU A 356 3.50 -2.45 6.67
C LEU A 356 3.13 -1.92 8.06
N LEU A 357 1.95 -1.33 8.22
CA LEU A 357 1.48 -0.82 9.51
C LEU A 357 1.37 -1.93 10.55
N THR A 358 0.82 -3.09 10.18
CA THR A 358 0.72 -4.24 11.09
C THR A 358 2.09 -4.73 11.54
N SER A 359 3.07 -4.80 10.62
CA SER A 359 4.47 -5.13 10.94
C SER A 359 5.06 -4.15 11.96
N GLN A 360 4.85 -2.87 11.76
CA GLN A 360 5.32 -1.82 12.66
C GLN A 360 4.63 -1.87 14.03
N PHE A 361 3.31 -2.14 14.08
CA PHE A 361 2.58 -2.32 15.35
C PHE A 361 3.06 -3.54 16.12
N VAL A 362 3.31 -4.66 15.44
CA VAL A 362 3.85 -5.88 16.09
C VAL A 362 5.26 -5.61 16.61
N ALA A 363 6.14 -4.96 15.84
CA ALA A 363 7.47 -4.60 16.30
C ALA A 363 7.43 -3.68 17.53
N ALA A 364 6.55 -2.68 17.56
CA ALA A 364 6.39 -1.78 18.68
C ALA A 364 5.78 -2.45 19.94
N SER A 365 5.02 -3.53 19.77
CA SER A 365 4.46 -4.27 20.93
C SER A 365 5.47 -5.18 21.63
N HIS A 366 6.61 -5.46 21.01
CA HIS A 366 7.68 -6.30 21.55
C HIS A 366 8.89 -5.49 22.07
N SER A 367 8.91 -4.17 21.85
CA SER A 367 9.90 -3.23 22.42
C SER A 367 9.47 -2.72 23.78
#